data_545d2496900659f76c1e9a87b45344e3
#
_entry.id   545d2496900659f76c1e9a87b45344e3
#
_cell.length_a   1.000
_cell.length_b   1.000
_cell.length_c   1.000
_cell.angle_alpha   90.00
_cell.angle_beta   90.00
_cell.angle_gamma   90.00
#
_symmetry.space_group_name_H-M   'P 1'
#
loop_
_entity.id
_entity.type
_entity.pdbx_description
1 polymer ?
#
loop_
_entity_poly.entity_id
_entity_poly.type
_entity_poly.pdbx_seq_one_letter_code
_entity_poly.pdbx_strand_id
1 'polypeptide(L)'
;MKLKVNGVAREVEADWRDESLLTVLREHLDLPGTRFSCGIGQCGACVVHINGAPISSCLVPIKDVAGKDILTIEGLVAQDGSLHPLQQAWIDESVPQCGYCQSGQIMQALALLQENTNPNDADIDNAMKGNLCRCGTYDRIRKSIKRAAIVMGQVR
;
A
#
# COMPACT_ATOMS: atom_id res chain seq x y z
N MET A 1 -13.50 0.25 -19.56
CA MET A 1 -13.47 1.26 -18.46
C MET A 1 -12.06 1.76 -18.29
N LYS A 2 -11.86 3.07 -18.06
CA LYS A 2 -10.51 3.64 -17.90
C LYS A 2 -10.20 3.86 -16.44
N LEU A 3 -8.98 3.47 -16.03
CA LEU A 3 -8.38 3.71 -14.72
C LEU A 3 -7.04 4.40 -14.91
N LYS A 4 -6.56 5.12 -13.89
CA LYS A 4 -5.19 5.56 -13.84
C LYS A 4 -4.49 4.81 -12.70
N VAL A 5 -3.56 3.91 -13.04
CA VAL A 5 -2.85 3.07 -12.07
C VAL A 5 -1.36 3.38 -12.15
N ASN A 6 -0.76 3.78 -11.02
CA ASN A 6 0.65 4.16 -10.93
C ASN A 6 1.05 5.21 -11.98
N GLY A 7 0.17 6.21 -12.20
CA GLY A 7 0.38 7.27 -13.18
C GLY A 7 0.09 6.90 -14.63
N VAL A 8 -0.19 5.61 -14.93
CA VAL A 8 -0.43 5.10 -16.28
C VAL A 8 -1.93 4.85 -16.51
N ALA A 9 -2.45 5.35 -17.64
CA ALA A 9 -3.82 5.04 -18.05
C ALA A 9 -3.93 3.56 -18.46
N ARG A 10 -4.90 2.86 -17.87
CA ARG A 10 -5.19 1.44 -18.12
C ARG A 10 -6.62 1.28 -18.57
N GLU A 11 -6.85 0.44 -19.56
CA GLU A 11 -8.20 0.02 -19.96
C GLU A 11 -8.53 -1.32 -19.32
N VAL A 12 -9.75 -1.40 -18.76
CA VAL A 12 -10.29 -2.63 -18.20
C VAL A 12 -11.56 -2.98 -18.96
N GLU A 13 -11.63 -4.19 -19.47
CA GLU A 13 -12.74 -4.72 -20.25
C GLU A 13 -14.02 -4.83 -19.42
N ALA A 14 -15.15 -4.91 -20.12
CA ALA A 14 -16.46 -4.91 -19.45
C ALA A 14 -16.67 -6.14 -18.55
N ASP A 15 -16.05 -7.26 -18.90
CA ASP A 15 -16.17 -8.53 -18.16
C ASP A 15 -15.63 -8.45 -16.73
N TRP A 16 -14.71 -7.52 -16.48
CA TRP A 16 -14.11 -7.31 -15.16
C TRP A 16 -14.89 -6.34 -14.26
N ARG A 17 -15.94 -5.70 -14.76
CA ARG A 17 -16.58 -4.55 -14.07
C ARG A 17 -17.16 -4.85 -12.68
N ASP A 18 -17.53 -6.08 -12.41
CA ASP A 18 -18.12 -6.50 -11.14
C ASP A 18 -17.09 -7.16 -10.20
N GLU A 19 -15.85 -7.34 -10.70
CA GLU A 19 -14.76 -7.85 -9.89
C GLU A 19 -14.24 -6.82 -8.90
N SER A 20 -13.53 -7.30 -7.86
CA SER A 20 -12.86 -6.41 -6.92
C SER A 20 -11.66 -5.72 -7.59
N LEU A 21 -11.34 -4.50 -7.14
CA LEU A 21 -10.11 -3.81 -7.55
C LEU A 21 -8.88 -4.70 -7.33
N LEU A 22 -8.83 -5.44 -6.22
CA LEU A 22 -7.74 -6.37 -5.92
C LEU A 22 -7.57 -7.43 -7.01
N THR A 23 -8.67 -8.07 -7.43
CA THR A 23 -8.66 -9.09 -8.48
C THR A 23 -8.14 -8.49 -9.79
N VAL A 24 -8.66 -7.33 -10.17
CA VAL A 24 -8.25 -6.66 -11.42
C VAL A 24 -6.78 -6.26 -11.41
N LEU A 25 -6.28 -5.70 -10.31
CA LEU A 25 -4.86 -5.33 -10.17
C LEU A 25 -3.96 -6.56 -10.38
N ARG A 26 -4.31 -7.69 -9.77
CA ARG A 26 -3.48 -8.88 -9.77
C ARG A 26 -3.57 -9.72 -11.04
N GLU A 27 -4.80 -9.97 -11.50
CA GLU A 27 -5.05 -10.99 -12.53
C GLU A 27 -5.16 -10.40 -13.94
N HIS A 28 -5.56 -9.11 -14.05
CA HIS A 28 -5.72 -8.44 -15.34
C HIS A 28 -4.61 -7.44 -15.65
N LEU A 29 -4.13 -6.69 -14.64
CA LEU A 29 -3.11 -5.66 -14.83
C LEU A 29 -1.68 -6.12 -14.50
N ASP A 30 -1.51 -7.37 -14.08
CA ASP A 30 -0.21 -7.98 -13.72
C ASP A 30 0.55 -7.18 -12.64
N LEU A 31 -0.18 -6.73 -11.60
CA LEU A 31 0.34 -6.02 -10.43
C LEU A 31 0.15 -6.87 -9.16
N PRO A 32 0.93 -7.94 -8.99
CA PRO A 32 0.71 -8.93 -7.92
C PRO A 32 1.22 -8.49 -6.55
N GLY A 33 1.86 -7.33 -6.43
CA GLY A 33 2.39 -6.80 -5.16
C GLY A 33 1.30 -6.52 -4.12
N THR A 34 0.10 -6.12 -4.56
CA THR A 34 -1.08 -6.06 -3.69
C THR A 34 -1.58 -7.48 -3.38
N ARG A 35 -1.70 -7.85 -2.10
CA ARG A 35 -1.93 -9.25 -1.67
C ARG A 35 -3.36 -9.52 -1.24
N PHE A 36 -3.90 -10.68 -1.65
CA PHE A 36 -5.17 -11.21 -1.13
C PHE A 36 -4.93 -12.03 0.14
N SER A 37 -5.76 -11.82 1.18
CA SER A 37 -5.74 -12.62 2.39
C SER A 37 -7.15 -12.84 2.95
N CYS A 38 -7.73 -11.90 3.73
CA CYS A 38 -9.02 -12.14 4.38
C CYS A 38 -10.26 -11.98 3.46
N GLY A 39 -10.22 -11.15 2.43
CA GLY A 39 -11.35 -10.84 1.56
C GLY A 39 -12.47 -9.99 2.19
N ILE A 40 -12.33 -9.59 3.46
CA ILE A 40 -13.35 -8.88 4.24
C ILE A 40 -12.84 -7.57 4.85
N GLY A 41 -11.73 -7.01 4.33
CA GLY A 41 -11.20 -5.70 4.72
C GLY A 41 -10.56 -5.62 6.11
N GLN A 42 -10.26 -6.74 6.79
CA GLN A 42 -9.78 -6.73 8.18
C GLN A 42 -8.26 -6.84 8.33
N CYS A 43 -7.55 -7.39 7.33
CA CYS A 43 -6.13 -7.72 7.50
C CYS A 43 -5.15 -6.68 6.93
N GLY A 44 -5.61 -5.76 6.09
CA GLY A 44 -4.80 -4.71 5.48
C GLY A 44 -3.79 -5.15 4.42
N ALA A 45 -3.69 -6.45 4.07
CA ALA A 45 -2.72 -6.94 3.07
C ALA A 45 -2.96 -6.38 1.66
N CYS A 46 -4.20 -5.99 1.38
CA CYS A 46 -4.65 -5.48 0.08
C CYS A 46 -4.78 -3.95 0.02
N VAL A 47 -4.20 -3.22 0.96
CA VAL A 47 -4.27 -1.75 0.98
C VAL A 47 -3.56 -1.19 -0.25
N VAL A 48 -4.27 -0.31 -0.95
CA VAL A 48 -3.79 0.56 -2.02
C VAL A 48 -4.24 1.99 -1.74
N HIS A 49 -3.70 2.99 -2.42
CA HIS A 49 -4.29 4.32 -2.35
C HIS A 49 -5.24 4.56 -3.52
N ILE A 50 -6.41 5.13 -3.23
CA ILE A 50 -7.36 5.63 -4.23
C ILE A 50 -7.51 7.13 -3.98
N ASN A 51 -7.09 7.96 -4.94
CA ASN A 51 -7.01 9.41 -4.80
C ASN A 51 -6.25 9.84 -3.52
N GLY A 52 -5.18 9.14 -3.17
CA GLY A 52 -4.34 9.41 -1.98
C GLY A 52 -4.82 8.77 -0.68
N ALA A 53 -6.05 8.25 -0.60
CA ALA A 53 -6.58 7.62 0.61
C ALA A 53 -6.28 6.11 0.64
N PRO A 54 -5.84 5.54 1.80
CA PRO A 54 -5.60 4.11 1.95
C PRO A 54 -6.92 3.34 2.02
N ILE A 55 -7.09 2.39 1.12
CA ILE A 55 -8.34 1.63 0.97
C ILE A 55 -8.03 0.14 0.79
N SER A 56 -8.84 -0.72 1.41
CA SER A 56 -8.80 -2.17 1.23
C SER A 56 -9.39 -2.56 -0.13
N SER A 57 -8.54 -2.80 -1.13
CA SER A 57 -8.95 -3.06 -2.51
C SER A 57 -9.83 -4.30 -2.70
N CYS A 58 -9.81 -5.25 -1.78
CA CYS A 58 -10.66 -6.45 -1.82
C CYS A 58 -12.16 -6.16 -1.62
N LEU A 59 -12.51 -4.97 -1.08
CA LEU A 59 -13.90 -4.56 -0.84
C LEU A 59 -14.44 -3.59 -1.90
N VAL A 60 -13.60 -3.14 -2.82
CA VAL A 60 -13.96 -2.10 -3.79
C VAL A 60 -14.23 -2.73 -5.15
N PRO A 61 -15.47 -2.70 -5.65
CA PRO A 61 -15.77 -3.07 -7.03
C PRO A 61 -15.03 -2.15 -8.00
N ILE A 62 -14.50 -2.72 -9.08
CA ILE A 62 -13.72 -1.94 -10.05
C ILE A 62 -14.52 -0.80 -10.68
N LYS A 63 -15.83 -0.98 -10.85
CA LYS A 63 -16.74 0.05 -11.37
C LYS A 63 -16.80 1.33 -10.53
N ASP A 64 -16.53 1.22 -9.22
CA ASP A 64 -16.60 2.35 -8.28
C ASP A 64 -15.33 3.21 -8.29
N VAL A 65 -14.30 2.79 -9.02
CA VAL A 65 -13.03 3.50 -9.14
C VAL A 65 -12.73 4.01 -10.57
N ALA A 66 -13.72 3.98 -11.45
CA ALA A 66 -13.58 4.54 -12.78
C ALA A 66 -13.11 6.01 -12.71
N GLY A 67 -12.06 6.35 -13.45
CA GLY A 67 -11.49 7.69 -13.51
C GLY A 67 -10.71 8.14 -12.26
N LYS A 68 -10.56 7.28 -11.24
CA LYS A 68 -9.77 7.60 -10.05
C LYS A 68 -8.28 7.25 -10.24
N ASP A 69 -7.44 7.95 -9.49
CA ASP A 69 -6.01 7.65 -9.38
C ASP A 69 -5.78 6.52 -8.37
N ILE A 70 -5.13 5.45 -8.81
CA ILE A 70 -4.82 4.28 -7.99
C ILE A 70 -3.31 4.18 -7.88
N LEU A 71 -2.79 4.10 -6.65
CA LEU A 71 -1.38 3.87 -6.37
C LEU A 71 -1.23 2.53 -5.64
N THR A 72 -0.43 1.63 -6.21
CA THR A 72 -0.06 0.35 -5.61
C THR A 72 1.39 0.37 -5.15
N ILE A 73 1.84 -0.69 -4.47
CA ILE A 73 3.22 -0.82 -3.99
C ILE A 73 4.25 -0.71 -5.11
N GLU A 74 3.92 -1.18 -6.30
CA GLU A 74 4.79 -1.11 -7.48
C GLU A 74 5.02 0.35 -7.93
N GLY A 75 4.03 1.21 -7.72
CA GLY A 75 4.12 2.63 -8.08
C GLY A 75 4.96 3.49 -7.13
N LEU A 76 5.49 2.93 -6.03
CA LEU A 76 6.37 3.66 -5.11
C LEU A 76 7.81 3.73 -5.60
N VAL A 77 8.25 2.81 -6.45
CA VAL A 77 9.59 2.83 -7.03
C VAL A 77 9.67 3.97 -8.05
N ALA A 78 10.69 4.81 -7.93
CA ALA A 78 10.90 5.91 -8.86
C ALA A 78 11.30 5.40 -10.26
N GLN A 79 11.19 6.27 -11.27
CA GLN A 79 11.51 5.91 -12.66
C GLN A 79 12.95 5.50 -12.87
N ASP A 80 13.87 6.01 -12.05
CA ASP A 80 15.31 5.64 -12.05
C ASP A 80 15.59 4.34 -11.30
N GLY A 81 14.57 3.67 -10.77
CA GLY A 81 14.67 2.43 -9.99
C GLY A 81 14.99 2.66 -8.51
N SER A 82 15.11 3.89 -8.03
CA SER A 82 15.33 4.16 -6.61
C SER A 82 14.10 3.81 -5.77
N LEU A 83 14.35 3.26 -4.60
CA LEU A 83 13.30 2.88 -3.66
C LEU A 83 12.74 4.10 -2.96
N HIS A 84 11.43 4.06 -2.68
CA HIS A 84 10.83 5.03 -1.78
C HIS A 84 11.44 4.92 -0.36
N PRO A 85 11.62 6.02 0.41
CA PRO A 85 12.21 5.98 1.75
C PRO A 85 11.59 4.93 2.69
N LEU A 86 10.28 4.69 2.60
CA LEU A 86 9.62 3.60 3.32
C LEU A 86 10.13 2.22 2.90
N GLN A 87 10.26 1.96 1.61
CA GLN A 87 10.75 0.66 1.12
C GLN A 87 12.21 0.45 1.56
N GLN A 88 13.04 1.49 1.49
CA GLN A 88 14.41 1.43 1.96
C GLN A 88 14.48 1.17 3.47
N ALA A 89 13.69 1.88 4.28
CA ALA A 89 13.64 1.68 5.71
C ALA A 89 13.19 0.26 6.10
N TRP A 90 12.26 -0.36 5.33
CA TRP A 90 11.86 -1.76 5.51
C TRP A 90 13.00 -2.73 5.32
N ILE A 91 13.88 -2.48 4.36
CA ILE A 91 15.09 -3.28 4.12
C ILE A 91 16.09 -3.06 5.25
N ASP A 92 16.39 -1.81 5.59
CA ASP A 92 17.39 -1.43 6.61
C ASP A 92 17.06 -2.02 7.99
N GLU A 93 15.78 -2.05 8.36
CA GLU A 93 15.31 -2.62 9.64
C GLU A 93 15.01 -4.13 9.54
N SER A 94 15.27 -4.76 8.39
CA SER A 94 15.02 -6.19 8.15
C SER A 94 13.60 -6.60 8.59
N VAL A 95 12.59 -5.82 8.20
CA VAL A 95 11.21 -6.00 8.66
C VAL A 95 10.61 -7.32 8.27
N PRO A 96 10.70 -7.79 7.00
CA PRO A 96 9.98 -8.97 6.55
C PRO A 96 10.48 -10.27 7.19
N GLN A 97 9.55 -11.18 7.51
CA GLN A 97 9.80 -12.59 7.64
C GLN A 97 9.21 -13.31 6.42
N CYS A 98 7.92 -13.69 6.43
CA CYS A 98 7.30 -14.30 5.25
C CYS A 98 7.09 -13.30 4.08
N GLY A 99 7.06 -12.00 4.35
CA GLY A 99 6.92 -10.93 3.37
C GLY A 99 5.48 -10.67 2.90
N TYR A 100 4.51 -11.52 3.23
CA TYR A 100 3.19 -11.49 2.61
C TYR A 100 2.40 -10.21 2.86
N CYS A 101 2.38 -9.67 4.08
CA CYS A 101 1.61 -8.49 4.46
C CYS A 101 2.34 -7.17 4.18
N GLN A 102 3.59 -7.19 3.73
CA GLN A 102 4.45 -6.01 3.79
C GLN A 102 4.05 -4.91 2.81
N SER A 103 3.54 -5.26 1.64
CA SER A 103 3.03 -4.26 0.70
C SER A 103 1.89 -3.43 1.32
N GLY A 104 0.91 -4.09 1.93
CA GLY A 104 -0.18 -3.40 2.62
C GLY A 104 0.30 -2.58 3.82
N GLN A 105 1.28 -3.08 4.58
CA GLN A 105 1.91 -2.35 5.69
C GLN A 105 2.58 -1.06 5.20
N ILE A 106 3.36 -1.12 4.11
CA ILE A 106 4.04 0.03 3.52
C ILE A 106 3.02 1.05 2.99
N MET A 107 1.98 0.60 2.29
CA MET A 107 0.95 1.49 1.76
C MET A 107 0.18 2.22 2.88
N GLN A 108 -0.13 1.53 3.98
CA GLN A 108 -0.76 2.17 5.14
C GLN A 108 0.19 3.15 5.83
N ALA A 109 1.47 2.79 5.99
CA ALA A 109 2.48 3.67 6.55
C ALA A 109 2.71 4.93 5.70
N LEU A 110 2.62 4.81 4.38
CA LEU A 110 2.69 5.95 3.47
C LEU A 110 1.58 6.96 3.76
N ALA A 111 0.33 6.51 3.93
CA ALA A 111 -0.77 7.39 4.28
C ALA A 111 -0.53 8.10 5.60
N LEU A 112 -0.06 7.40 6.63
CA LEU A 112 0.28 8.01 7.91
C LEU A 112 1.33 9.11 7.74
N LEU A 113 2.43 8.86 7.01
CA LEU A 113 3.51 9.83 6.86
C LEU A 113 3.17 11.01 5.95
N GLN A 114 2.15 10.89 5.11
CA GLN A 114 1.59 12.02 4.36
C GLN A 114 0.80 12.97 5.25
N GLU A 115 0.10 12.45 6.26
CA GLU A 115 -0.70 13.23 7.22
C GLU A 115 0.13 13.72 8.42
N ASN A 116 1.00 12.86 8.96
CA ASN A 116 1.83 13.13 10.12
C ASN A 116 3.30 12.80 9.82
N THR A 117 4.12 13.82 9.62
CA THR A 117 5.53 13.67 9.24
C THR A 117 6.45 13.31 10.40
N ASN A 118 5.97 13.32 11.64
CA ASN A 118 6.75 12.95 12.83
C ASN A 118 5.87 12.18 13.84
N PRO A 119 5.39 10.96 13.47
CA PRO A 119 4.47 10.21 14.30
C PRO A 119 5.18 9.65 15.54
N ASN A 120 4.51 9.75 16.70
CA ASN A 120 4.90 9.01 17.89
C ASN A 120 4.41 7.56 17.85
N ASP A 121 4.75 6.75 18.87
CA ASP A 121 4.36 5.33 18.88
C ASP A 121 2.84 5.13 18.88
N ALA A 122 2.10 5.94 19.58
CA ALA A 122 0.64 5.86 19.63
C ALA A 122 0.00 6.20 18.28
N ASP A 123 0.55 7.19 17.55
CA ASP A 123 0.10 7.55 16.20
C ASP A 123 0.31 6.37 15.23
N ILE A 124 1.50 5.74 15.31
CA ILE A 124 1.83 4.59 14.48
C ILE A 124 0.91 3.41 14.81
N ASP A 125 0.76 3.06 16.09
CA ASP A 125 -0.09 1.94 16.51
C ASP A 125 -1.54 2.16 16.08
N ASN A 126 -2.04 3.37 16.17
CA ASN A 126 -3.40 3.73 15.74
C ASN A 126 -3.58 3.61 14.22
N ALA A 127 -2.63 4.12 13.44
CA ALA A 127 -2.70 4.06 11.99
C ALA A 127 -2.58 2.63 11.47
N MET A 128 -1.71 1.81 12.09
CA MET A 128 -1.36 0.47 11.64
C MET A 128 -2.25 -0.65 12.21
N LYS A 129 -3.20 -0.36 13.13
CA LYS A 129 -4.03 -1.36 13.82
C LYS A 129 -4.85 -2.27 12.90
N GLY A 130 -5.15 -1.82 11.67
CA GLY A 130 -5.86 -2.59 10.65
C GLY A 130 -4.96 -3.48 9.79
N ASN A 131 -3.64 -3.50 10.04
CA ASN A 131 -2.68 -4.25 9.24
C ASN A 131 -2.07 -5.39 10.05
N LEU A 132 -2.54 -6.61 9.78
CA LEU A 132 -2.12 -7.80 10.52
C LEU A 132 -0.82 -8.38 9.97
N CYS A 133 0.10 -8.74 10.88
CA CYS A 133 1.31 -9.48 10.58
C CYS A 133 1.37 -10.76 11.42
N ARG A 134 1.17 -11.93 10.79
CA ARG A 134 1.18 -13.23 11.51
C ARG A 134 2.57 -13.59 12.05
N CYS A 135 3.62 -13.05 11.44
CA CYS A 135 5.01 -13.21 11.90
C CYS A 135 5.35 -12.31 13.09
N GLY A 136 4.51 -11.33 13.43
CA GLY A 136 4.68 -10.48 14.60
C GLY A 136 5.79 -9.44 14.49
N THR A 137 6.11 -8.96 13.28
CA THR A 137 7.22 -8.01 13.06
C THR A 137 6.88 -6.55 13.40
N TYR A 138 5.88 -6.30 14.24
CA TYR A 138 5.36 -4.97 14.54
C TYR A 138 6.40 -3.98 15.09
N ASP A 139 7.33 -4.43 15.93
CA ASP A 139 8.39 -3.56 16.46
C ASP A 139 9.33 -3.08 15.35
N ARG A 140 9.64 -3.94 14.39
CA ARG A 140 10.46 -3.57 13.23
C ARG A 140 9.70 -2.62 12.30
N ILE A 141 8.40 -2.86 12.09
CA ILE A 141 7.51 -1.96 11.33
C ILE A 141 7.52 -0.56 11.95
N ARG A 142 7.33 -0.45 13.28
CA ARG A 142 7.35 0.83 13.99
C ARG A 142 8.69 1.56 13.82
N LYS A 143 9.82 0.85 13.99
CA LYS A 143 11.16 1.42 13.76
C LYS A 143 11.34 1.92 12.34
N SER A 144 10.89 1.15 11.34
CA SER A 144 11.01 1.53 9.92
C SER A 144 10.18 2.76 9.60
N ILE A 145 8.98 2.90 10.14
CA ILE A 145 8.14 4.08 9.95
C ILE A 145 8.85 5.33 10.50
N LYS A 146 9.40 5.25 11.72
CA LYS A 146 10.15 6.36 12.32
C LYS A 146 11.39 6.71 11.50
N ARG A 147 12.13 5.71 11.02
CA ARG A 147 13.30 5.92 10.17
C ARG A 147 12.92 6.61 8.86
N ALA A 148 11.88 6.14 8.20
CA ALA A 148 11.38 6.75 6.97
C ALA A 148 10.91 8.20 7.19
N ALA A 149 10.23 8.49 8.31
CA ALA A 149 9.78 9.82 8.67
C ALA A 149 10.95 10.82 8.75
N ILE A 150 12.08 10.42 9.36
CA ILE A 150 13.30 11.24 9.44
C ILE A 150 13.83 11.55 8.04
N VAL A 151 13.98 10.53 7.19
CA VAL A 151 14.50 10.70 5.82
C VAL A 151 13.56 11.59 4.99
N MET A 152 12.26 11.34 5.03
CA MET A 152 11.26 12.12 4.29
C MET A 152 11.19 13.58 4.79
N GLY A 153 11.44 13.82 6.09
CA GLY A 153 11.51 15.15 6.66
C GLY A 153 12.75 15.96 6.24
N GLN A 154 13.86 15.29 5.89
CA GLN A 154 15.11 15.92 5.44
C GLN A 154 15.09 16.32 3.96
N VAL A 155 14.20 15.76 3.16
CA VAL A 155 14.11 15.97 1.70
C VAL A 155 13.07 17.06 1.33
N ARG A 156 12.42 17.70 2.31
CA ARG A 156 11.43 18.77 2.10
C ARG A 156 12.03 20.14 2.18
#